data_68a58e09f71630fde8dd25f7b263c9c5
#
_entry.id   68a58e09f71630fde8dd25f7b263c9c5
#
_cell.length_a   1.000
_cell.length_b   1.000
_cell.length_c   1.000
_cell.angle_alpha   90.00
_cell.angle_beta   90.00
_cell.angle_gamma   90.00
#
_symmetry.space_group_name_H-M   'P 1'
#
loop_
_entity.id
_entity.type
_entity.pdbx_description
1 polymer ?
#
loop_
_entity_poly.entity_id
_entity_poly.type
_entity_poly.pdbx_seq_one_letter_code
_entity_poly.pdbx_strand_id
1 'polypeptide(L)'
;MQELRTFSKVMAANRGEIAIRIFRACYDLDLRTVAIYSKEDMMNLFRTKADEAYLIGEHLSPLGAYLAIDEIIALAKKRGVDAIHPGYGFLSENAAFAKACEDAGIKFIGPPSHVLAKMGDKLEA
;
A
#
# COMPACT_ATOMS: atom_id res chain seq x y z
N MET A 1 3.23 7.53 29.60
CA MET A 1 3.75 8.09 28.34
C MET A 1 3.24 7.27 27.17
N GLN A 2 2.69 7.95 26.22
CA GLN A 2 2.19 7.27 25.03
C GLN A 2 3.35 6.74 24.21
N GLU A 3 3.31 5.48 23.88
CA GLU A 3 4.32 4.87 23.03
C GLU A 3 4.10 5.32 21.60
N LEU A 4 5.12 5.94 21.02
CA LEU A 4 5.08 6.34 19.63
C LEU A 4 5.37 5.14 18.75
N ARG A 5 4.45 4.85 17.86
CA ARG A 5 4.65 3.77 16.92
C ARG A 5 5.62 4.23 15.83
N THR A 6 6.74 3.54 15.71
CA THR A 6 7.72 3.83 14.69
C THR A 6 7.63 2.78 13.59
N PHE A 7 7.69 3.24 12.36
CA PHE A 7 7.77 2.37 11.19
C PHE A 7 9.20 2.41 10.68
N SER A 8 9.66 1.33 10.10
CA SER A 8 10.96 1.33 9.45
C SER A 8 10.83 1.17 7.93
N LYS A 9 9.80 0.51 7.46
CA LYS A 9 9.63 0.24 6.04
C LYS A 9 8.16 0.38 5.63
N VAL A 10 7.91 1.26 4.68
CA VAL A 10 6.56 1.59 4.20
C VAL A 10 6.43 1.22 2.73
N MET A 11 5.36 0.49 2.40
CA MET A 11 5.01 0.19 1.02
C MET A 11 3.95 1.19 0.55
N ALA A 12 4.09 1.69 -0.68
CA ALA A 12 3.02 2.44 -1.32
C ALA A 12 2.23 1.47 -2.20
N ALA A 13 0.96 1.26 -1.87
CA ALA A 13 0.07 0.42 -2.68
C ALA A 13 -0.67 1.31 -3.69
N ASN A 14 0.10 1.93 -4.56
CA ASN A 14 -0.39 2.84 -5.56
C ASN A 14 0.67 3.02 -6.64
N ARG A 15 0.40 3.88 -7.61
CA ARG A 15 1.29 4.07 -8.75
C ARG A 15 1.47 5.56 -9.05
N GLY A 16 2.41 5.86 -9.97
CA GLY A 16 2.57 7.20 -10.53
C GLY A 16 2.94 8.27 -9.51
N GLU A 17 2.43 9.45 -9.71
CA GLU A 17 2.73 10.60 -8.87
C GLU A 17 2.32 10.41 -7.41
N ILE A 18 1.23 9.68 -7.19
CA ILE A 18 0.77 9.39 -5.83
C ILE A 18 1.83 8.60 -5.08
N ALA A 19 2.39 7.56 -5.72
CA ALA A 19 3.44 6.76 -5.12
C ALA A 19 4.69 7.60 -4.86
N ILE A 20 5.07 8.46 -5.80
CA ILE A 20 6.25 9.34 -5.64
C ILE A 20 6.07 10.26 -4.44
N ARG A 21 4.89 10.82 -4.25
CA ARG A 21 4.62 11.69 -3.09
C ARG A 21 4.75 10.94 -1.78
N ILE A 22 4.28 9.70 -1.74
CA ILE A 22 4.40 8.85 -0.56
C ILE A 22 5.88 8.59 -0.26
N PHE A 23 6.67 8.23 -1.28
CA PHE A 23 8.10 7.95 -1.10
C PHE A 23 8.85 9.19 -0.61
N ARG A 24 8.50 10.36 -1.13
CA ARG A 24 9.13 11.61 -0.71
C ARG A 24 8.87 11.90 0.76
N ALA A 25 7.62 11.72 1.21
CA ALA A 25 7.27 11.91 2.60
C ALA A 25 8.02 10.93 3.50
N CYS A 26 8.13 9.67 3.06
CA CYS A 26 8.89 8.65 3.80
C CYS A 26 10.37 8.99 3.88
N TYR A 27 10.94 9.47 2.79
CA TYR A 27 12.34 9.89 2.76
C TYR A 27 12.61 10.98 3.80
N ASP A 28 11.71 11.98 3.88
CA ASP A 28 11.83 13.05 4.84
C ASP A 28 11.76 12.57 6.29
N LEU A 29 11.12 11.44 6.52
CA LEU A 29 10.99 10.83 7.84
C LEU A 29 11.99 9.72 8.10
N ASP A 30 12.95 9.53 7.21
CA ASP A 30 13.98 8.48 7.30
C ASP A 30 13.40 7.07 7.30
N LEU A 31 12.33 6.86 6.55
CA LEU A 31 11.73 5.54 6.40
C LEU A 31 12.16 4.91 5.08
N ARG A 32 12.37 3.59 5.11
CA ARG A 32 12.63 2.85 3.88
C ARG A 32 11.33 2.67 3.12
N THR A 33 11.43 2.59 1.81
CA THR A 33 10.25 2.55 0.94
C THR A 33 10.25 1.34 0.02
N VAL A 34 9.05 0.84 -0.23
CA VAL A 34 8.83 -0.29 -1.14
C VAL A 34 7.79 0.11 -2.17
N ALA A 35 8.13 -0.03 -3.44
CA ALA A 35 7.20 0.16 -4.54
C ALA A 35 6.71 -1.20 -5.04
N ILE A 36 5.47 -1.25 -5.47
CA ILE A 36 4.93 -2.38 -6.23
C ILE A 36 4.53 -1.84 -7.59
N TYR A 37 4.70 -2.64 -8.64
CA TYR A 37 4.36 -2.17 -9.98
C TYR A 37 3.86 -3.31 -10.86
N SER A 38 2.91 -2.98 -11.74
CA SER A 38 2.46 -3.91 -12.77
C SER A 38 3.51 -3.96 -13.87
N LYS A 39 3.46 -5.00 -14.71
CA LYS A 39 4.40 -5.09 -15.85
C LYS A 39 4.24 -3.91 -16.80
N GLU A 40 3.04 -3.36 -16.93
CA GLU A 40 2.79 -2.20 -17.78
C GLU A 40 3.47 -0.94 -17.25
N ASP A 41 3.73 -0.88 -15.94
CA ASP A 41 4.42 0.24 -15.30
C ASP A 41 5.91 0.02 -15.13
N MET A 42 6.46 -1.05 -15.71
CA MET A 42 7.88 -1.39 -15.53
C MET A 42 8.82 -0.23 -15.89
N MET A 43 8.47 0.53 -16.91
CA MET A 43 9.27 1.68 -17.34
C MET A 43 8.84 2.98 -16.68
N ASN A 44 7.84 2.95 -15.79
CA ASN A 44 7.36 4.14 -15.13
C ASN A 44 8.34 4.59 -14.06
N LEU A 45 8.52 5.90 -13.94
CA LEU A 45 9.52 6.48 -13.07
C LEU A 45 9.33 6.17 -11.59
N PHE A 46 8.08 6.03 -11.14
CA PHE A 46 7.80 5.96 -9.71
C PHE A 46 8.54 4.82 -9.00
N ARG A 47 8.70 3.68 -9.67
CA ARG A 47 9.35 2.53 -9.02
C ARG A 47 10.82 2.78 -8.72
N THR A 48 11.46 3.70 -9.44
CA THR A 48 12.86 4.03 -9.21
C THR A 48 13.04 4.99 -8.05
N LYS A 49 11.95 5.55 -7.51
CA LYS A 49 12.00 6.49 -6.40
C LYS A 49 11.90 5.81 -5.04
N ALA A 50 11.70 4.51 -5.01
CA ALA A 50 11.65 3.72 -3.78
C ALA A 50 12.99 3.03 -3.55
N ASP A 51 13.24 2.64 -2.30
CA ASP A 51 14.44 1.86 -1.96
C ASP A 51 14.39 0.46 -2.54
N GLU A 52 13.20 -0.13 -2.61
CA GLU A 52 12.96 -1.47 -3.17
C GLU A 52 11.74 -1.39 -4.08
N ALA A 53 11.73 -2.21 -5.13
CA ALA A 53 10.59 -2.25 -6.06
C ALA A 53 10.38 -3.69 -6.53
N TYR A 54 9.12 -4.11 -6.57
CA TYR A 54 8.76 -5.48 -6.91
C TYR A 54 7.62 -5.54 -7.91
N LEU A 55 7.76 -6.40 -8.89
CA LEU A 55 6.74 -6.68 -9.89
C LEU A 55 5.62 -7.50 -9.26
N ILE A 56 4.38 -7.09 -9.48
CA ILE A 56 3.20 -7.81 -8.98
C ILE A 56 2.19 -8.01 -10.11
N GLY A 57 1.29 -8.98 -9.89
CA GLY A 57 0.15 -9.16 -10.77
C GLY A 57 0.48 -9.42 -12.22
N GLU A 58 1.56 -10.18 -12.50
CA GLU A 58 2.00 -10.44 -13.87
C GLU A 58 0.90 -11.05 -14.73
N HIS A 59 0.04 -11.86 -14.14
CA HIS A 59 -1.04 -12.56 -14.82
C HIS A 59 -2.36 -11.80 -14.77
N LEU A 60 -2.35 -10.59 -14.24
CA LEU A 60 -3.54 -9.77 -14.09
C LEU A 60 -3.51 -8.58 -15.05
N SER A 61 -4.65 -7.90 -15.18
CA SER A 61 -4.72 -6.64 -15.94
C SER A 61 -3.90 -5.56 -15.22
N PRO A 62 -3.56 -4.46 -15.91
CA PRO A 62 -2.81 -3.38 -15.25
C PRO A 62 -3.47 -2.87 -13.97
N LEU A 63 -4.78 -2.68 -13.96
CA LEU A 63 -5.49 -2.24 -12.77
C LEU A 63 -5.63 -3.37 -11.76
N GLY A 64 -5.82 -4.60 -12.25
CA GLY A 64 -5.95 -5.77 -11.39
C GLY A 64 -4.71 -6.01 -10.52
N ALA A 65 -3.53 -5.69 -11.03
CA ALA A 65 -2.28 -5.82 -10.27
C ALA A 65 -2.35 -4.99 -8.99
N TYR A 66 -2.85 -3.76 -9.07
CA TYR A 66 -2.92 -2.86 -7.92
C TYR A 66 -4.12 -3.14 -7.00
N LEU A 67 -4.94 -4.13 -7.35
CA LEU A 67 -6.09 -4.57 -6.56
C LEU A 67 -5.89 -5.98 -6.01
N ALA A 68 -4.71 -6.57 -6.20
CA ALA A 68 -4.41 -7.95 -5.81
C ALA A 68 -4.06 -8.03 -4.34
N ILE A 69 -5.08 -8.00 -3.47
CA ILE A 69 -4.93 -7.94 -2.01
C ILE A 69 -3.99 -9.02 -1.49
N ASP A 70 -4.25 -10.28 -1.82
CA ASP A 70 -3.48 -11.39 -1.27
C ASP A 70 -2.01 -11.33 -1.68
N GLU A 71 -1.74 -10.98 -2.93
CA GLU A 71 -0.38 -10.88 -3.44
C GLU A 71 0.38 -9.74 -2.80
N ILE A 72 -0.29 -8.59 -2.64
CA ILE A 72 0.30 -7.41 -2.00
C ILE A 72 0.65 -7.71 -0.54
N ILE A 73 -0.27 -8.33 0.20
CA ILE A 73 -0.04 -8.67 1.61
C ILE A 73 1.08 -9.70 1.74
N ALA A 74 1.08 -10.73 0.89
CA ALA A 74 2.13 -11.75 0.93
C ALA A 74 3.51 -11.14 0.68
N LEU A 75 3.60 -10.24 -0.29
CA LEU A 75 4.85 -9.54 -0.61
C LEU A 75 5.28 -8.66 0.57
N ALA A 76 4.35 -7.91 1.15
CA ALA A 76 4.64 -7.04 2.28
C ALA A 76 5.21 -7.82 3.45
N LYS A 77 4.62 -8.97 3.78
CA LYS A 77 5.11 -9.84 4.84
C LYS A 77 6.51 -10.36 4.53
N LYS A 78 6.72 -10.81 3.29
CA LYS A 78 8.00 -11.37 2.86
C LYS A 78 9.13 -10.33 2.93
N ARG A 79 8.83 -9.07 2.68
CA ARG A 79 9.83 -8.00 2.60
C ARG A 79 9.93 -7.17 3.88
N GLY A 80 9.24 -7.58 4.94
CA GLY A 80 9.35 -6.90 6.23
C GLY A 80 8.73 -5.51 6.26
N VAL A 81 7.66 -5.32 5.51
CA VAL A 81 6.93 -4.05 5.47
C VAL A 81 6.15 -3.87 6.77
N ASP A 82 6.30 -2.72 7.41
CA ASP A 82 5.61 -2.39 8.66
C ASP A 82 4.28 -1.70 8.43
N ALA A 83 4.19 -0.92 7.35
CA ALA A 83 3.01 -0.13 7.08
C ALA A 83 2.80 -0.03 5.58
N ILE A 84 1.54 0.09 5.18
CA ILE A 84 1.16 0.26 3.78
C ILE A 84 0.35 1.54 3.66
N HIS A 85 0.80 2.42 2.77
CA HIS A 85 0.08 3.65 2.43
C HIS A 85 -0.62 3.43 1.09
N PRO A 86 -1.94 3.38 1.07
CA PRO A 86 -2.66 3.10 -0.18
C PRO A 86 -2.83 4.31 -1.09
N GLY A 87 -2.50 5.50 -0.61
CA GLY A 87 -2.76 6.73 -1.34
C GLY A 87 -4.27 6.97 -1.44
N TYR A 88 -4.73 7.32 -2.63
CA TYR A 88 -6.16 7.40 -2.90
C TYR A 88 -6.48 6.63 -4.17
N GLY A 89 -7.74 6.22 -4.33
CA GLY A 89 -8.12 5.26 -5.37
C GLY A 89 -7.67 3.84 -4.99
N PHE A 90 -7.77 2.92 -5.92
CA PHE A 90 -7.36 1.52 -5.74
C PHE A 90 -7.90 0.93 -4.42
N LEU A 91 -7.00 0.58 -3.50
CA LEU A 91 -7.37 -0.08 -2.25
C LEU A 91 -7.57 0.87 -1.08
N SER A 92 -7.50 2.19 -1.30
CA SER A 92 -7.55 3.18 -0.21
C SER A 92 -8.84 3.14 0.61
N GLU A 93 -9.95 2.75 -0.02
CA GLU A 93 -11.25 2.69 0.65
C GLU A 93 -11.78 1.26 0.73
N ASN A 94 -10.89 0.28 0.61
CA ASN A 94 -11.24 -1.13 0.60
C ASN A 94 -11.13 -1.72 2.00
N ALA A 95 -12.28 -2.01 2.62
CA ALA A 95 -12.32 -2.57 3.98
C ALA A 95 -11.62 -3.93 4.07
N ALA A 96 -11.75 -4.76 3.04
CA ALA A 96 -11.11 -6.08 3.03
C ALA A 96 -9.59 -5.95 3.04
N PHE A 97 -9.05 -4.99 2.31
CA PHE A 97 -7.61 -4.76 2.31
C PHE A 97 -7.12 -4.24 3.67
N ALA A 98 -7.82 -3.27 4.24
CA ALA A 98 -7.48 -2.77 5.57
C ALA A 98 -7.51 -3.89 6.61
N LYS A 99 -8.52 -4.76 6.54
CA LYS A 99 -8.63 -5.92 7.43
C LYS A 99 -7.47 -6.88 7.22
N ALA A 100 -7.10 -7.15 5.98
CA ALA A 100 -5.98 -8.02 5.66
C ALA A 100 -4.66 -7.48 6.23
N CYS A 101 -4.46 -6.16 6.18
CA CYS A 101 -3.31 -5.52 6.79
C CYS A 101 -3.32 -5.73 8.31
N GLU A 102 -4.47 -5.47 8.95
CA GLU A 102 -4.62 -5.65 10.40
C GLU A 102 -4.29 -7.09 10.81
N ASP A 103 -4.85 -8.07 10.09
CA ASP A 103 -4.62 -9.49 10.38
C ASP A 103 -3.17 -9.89 10.18
N ALA A 104 -2.46 -9.22 9.30
CA ALA A 104 -1.03 -9.50 9.03
C ALA A 104 -0.09 -8.73 9.96
N GLY A 105 -0.63 -7.91 10.86
CA GLY A 105 0.21 -7.08 11.74
C GLY A 105 0.86 -5.91 11.03
N ILE A 106 0.31 -5.50 9.89
CA ILE A 106 0.82 -4.39 9.09
C ILE A 106 -0.13 -3.20 9.29
N LYS A 107 0.43 -2.02 9.56
CA LYS A 107 -0.39 -0.83 9.73
C LYS A 107 -0.91 -0.37 8.37
N PHE A 108 -2.22 -0.31 8.24
CA PHE A 108 -2.87 0.34 7.10
C PHE A 108 -2.94 1.84 7.41
N ILE A 109 -2.30 2.66 6.59
CA ILE A 109 -2.30 4.11 6.81
C ILE A 109 -3.60 4.67 6.25
N GLY A 110 -4.61 4.75 7.10
CA GLY A 110 -5.95 5.17 6.74
C GLY A 110 -6.92 4.78 7.85
N PRO A 111 -8.23 4.91 7.60
CA PRO A 111 -9.23 4.55 8.60
C PRO A 111 -9.21 3.05 8.91
N PRO A 112 -9.60 2.65 10.13
CA PRO A 112 -9.71 1.23 10.46
C PRO A 112 -10.73 0.51 9.55
N SER A 113 -10.56 -0.80 9.40
CA SER A 113 -11.40 -1.59 8.50
C SER A 113 -12.89 -1.48 8.82
N HIS A 114 -13.25 -1.44 10.11
CA HIS A 114 -14.66 -1.35 10.49
C HIS A 114 -15.29 0.00 10.10
N VAL A 115 -14.48 1.07 10.06
CA VAL A 115 -14.95 2.38 9.61
C VAL A 115 -15.17 2.37 8.10
N LEU A 116 -14.23 1.79 7.35
CA LEU A 116 -14.35 1.67 5.90
C LEU A 116 -15.58 0.83 5.51
N ALA A 117 -15.85 -0.23 6.24
CA ALA A 117 -17.02 -1.07 5.99
C ALA A 117 -18.32 -0.28 6.17
N LYS A 118 -18.39 0.54 7.21
CA LYS A 118 -19.56 1.39 7.46
C LYS A 118 -19.75 2.44 6.37
N MET A 119 -18.65 3.03 5.91
CA MET A 119 -18.71 4.02 4.83
C MET A 119 -19.25 3.40 3.55
N GLY A 120 -18.78 2.19 3.23
CA GLY A 120 -19.27 1.45 2.06
C GLY A 120 -20.76 1.18 2.13
N ASP A 121 -21.24 0.73 3.29
CA ASP A 121 -22.67 0.46 3.51
C ASP A 121 -23.51 1.72 3.29
N LYS A 122 -23.05 2.86 3.76
CA LYS A 122 -23.76 4.11 3.56
C LYS A 122 -23.85 4.51 2.10
N LEU A 123 -22.79 4.27 1.35
CA LEU A 123 -22.75 4.62 -0.07
C LEU A 123 -23.66 3.72 -0.89
N GLU A 124 -23.89 2.48 -0.45
CA GLU A 124 -24.74 1.52 -1.15
C GLU A 124 -26.20 1.65 -0.78
N ALA A 125 -26.53 2.31 0.30
CA ALA A 125 -27.89 2.45 0.81
C ALA A 125 -28.79 3.33 -0.06
#